data_ae037047789e1f1062c7f32a34718adc
#
_entry.id   ae037047789e1f1062c7f32a34718adc
#
_cell.length_a   1.000
_cell.length_b   1.000
_cell.length_c   1.000
_cell.angle_alpha   90.00
_cell.angle_beta   90.00
_cell.angle_gamma   90.00
#
_symmetry.space_group_name_H-M   'P 1'
#
loop_
_entity.id
_entity.type
_entity.pdbx_description
1 polymer ?
#
loop_
_entity_poly.entity_id
_entity_poly.type
_entity_poly.pdbx_seq_one_letter_code
_entity_poly.pdbx_strand_id
1 'polypeptide(L)'
;MILKNLFSWNKKKEENAYNPQKTFGNCQEYPNCNGIKQLQTRESARQILSEDFPKHTWPISGGWGYTQEDAVVLEVDNEGDGVALEYKFLEYRSYEEGIIFRPKGYKLEGFRFKMGKQALYKKNGKSYDWVTMTVSAYTEEDFKLLKNDFEGNNGYINDPGGLKRPQELSQSKRISYEVTGWFDITRFSRK
;
A
#
# COMPACT_ATOMS: atom_id res chain seq x y z
N MET A 1 -7.45 0.17 -20.49
CA MET A 1 -7.99 -0.99 -19.73
C MET A 1 -7.67 -0.95 -18.22
N ILE A 2 -6.63 -0.24 -17.78
CA ILE A 2 -6.13 -0.21 -16.36
C ILE A 2 -7.04 0.61 -15.43
N LEU A 3 -7.64 1.71 -15.90
CA LEU A 3 -8.49 2.58 -15.07
C LEU A 3 -9.85 1.98 -14.67
N LYS A 4 -10.44 1.08 -15.49
CA LYS A 4 -11.75 0.47 -15.17
C LYS A 4 -11.72 -0.40 -13.91
N ASN A 5 -10.60 -1.05 -13.61
CA ASN A 5 -10.48 -1.91 -12.43
C ASN A 5 -10.29 -1.13 -11.12
N LEU A 6 -9.71 0.08 -11.17
CA LEU A 6 -9.54 0.96 -10.01
C LEU A 6 -10.89 1.52 -9.50
N PHE A 7 -11.84 1.79 -10.42
CA PHE A 7 -13.14 2.37 -10.06
C PHE A 7 -14.13 1.38 -9.45
N SER A 8 -14.01 0.06 -9.74
CA SER A 8 -14.91 -0.94 -9.18
C SER A 8 -14.62 -1.25 -7.71
N TRP A 9 -13.41 -0.98 -7.26
CA TRP A 9 -12.96 -1.30 -5.90
C TRP A 9 -13.49 -0.29 -4.86
N ASN A 10 -13.58 1.00 -5.23
CA ASN A 10 -14.05 2.06 -4.31
C ASN A 10 -15.56 2.02 -3.99
N LYS A 11 -16.40 1.45 -4.86
CA LYS A 11 -17.86 1.45 -4.65
C LYS A 11 -18.37 0.56 -3.49
N LYS A 12 -17.57 -0.42 -3.04
CA LYS A 12 -18.00 -1.38 -1.99
C LYS A 12 -17.53 -1.03 -0.58
N LYS A 13 -16.70 0.00 -0.39
CA LYS A 13 -16.12 0.34 0.93
C LYS A 13 -16.76 1.53 1.64
N GLU A 14 -17.78 2.17 1.06
CA GLU A 14 -18.50 3.27 1.74
C GLU A 14 -19.34 2.79 2.95
N GLU A 15 -19.55 1.46 3.10
CA GLU A 15 -20.37 0.89 4.18
C GLU A 15 -19.56 0.44 5.41
N ASN A 16 -18.24 0.36 5.33
CA ASN A 16 -17.44 0.11 6.53
C ASN A 16 -17.25 1.41 7.28
N ALA A 17 -18.16 1.69 8.20
CA ALA A 17 -18.05 2.77 9.15
C ALA A 17 -16.63 2.74 9.76
N TYR A 18 -15.93 3.85 9.63
CA TYR A 18 -14.73 4.16 10.39
C TYR A 18 -14.86 3.62 11.81
N ASN A 19 -14.06 2.61 12.13
CA ASN A 19 -14.02 2.07 13.48
C ASN A 19 -12.94 2.86 14.24
N PRO A 20 -13.33 3.80 15.12
CA PRO A 20 -12.39 4.62 15.87
C PRO A 20 -11.51 3.80 16.82
N GLN A 21 -11.86 2.55 17.12
CA GLN A 21 -11.02 1.64 17.92
C GLN A 21 -9.85 1.07 17.13
N LYS A 22 -9.94 1.09 15.79
CA LYS A 22 -8.82 0.79 14.88
C LYS A 22 -7.95 2.03 14.64
N THR A 23 -8.33 3.19 15.12
CA THR A 23 -7.58 4.43 14.91
C THR A 23 -6.50 4.60 15.95
N PHE A 24 -5.36 4.70 15.44
CA PHE A 24 -4.12 4.84 16.15
C PHE A 24 -3.81 6.29 16.42
N GLY A 25 -3.65 6.55 17.68
CA GLY A 25 -3.06 7.70 18.31
C GLY A 25 -2.90 8.93 17.41
N ASN A 26 -3.62 10.01 17.72
CA ASN A 26 -3.47 11.36 17.19
C ASN A 26 -2.91 11.45 15.76
N CYS A 27 -3.75 11.19 14.77
CA CYS A 27 -3.52 11.63 13.40
C CYS A 27 -3.59 13.15 13.31
N GLN A 28 -2.79 13.85 14.09
CA GLN A 28 -2.51 15.25 13.85
C GLN A 28 -1.40 15.31 12.83
N GLU A 29 -1.64 16.02 11.75
CA GLU A 29 -0.70 16.38 10.69
C GLU A 29 -0.62 15.44 9.51
N TYR A 30 -1.60 15.62 8.62
CA TYR A 30 -1.44 15.30 7.21
C TYR A 30 -1.47 16.61 6.43
N PRO A 31 -0.35 17.18 6.03
CA PRO A 31 -0.26 17.75 4.70
C PRO A 31 0.86 17.13 3.86
N ASN A 32 1.81 16.40 4.46
CA ASN A 32 2.92 15.86 3.69
C ASN A 32 3.02 14.35 3.86
N CYS A 33 3.17 13.64 2.75
CA CYS A 33 3.26 12.19 2.64
C CYS A 33 4.45 11.57 3.36
N ASN A 34 5.39 12.37 3.84
CA ASN A 34 6.48 11.95 4.72
C ASN A 34 6.02 11.49 6.11
N GLY A 35 4.72 11.62 6.42
CA GLY A 35 4.14 11.28 7.71
C GLY A 35 3.09 10.20 7.66
N ILE A 36 3.20 9.18 6.79
CA ILE A 36 2.37 7.99 6.91
C ILE A 36 2.75 7.32 8.21
N LYS A 37 1.83 7.38 9.18
CA LYS A 37 2.03 6.77 10.48
C LYS A 37 2.03 5.26 10.35
N GLN A 38 2.96 4.64 11.01
CA GLN A 38 3.00 3.21 11.20
C GLN A 38 1.72 2.73 11.87
N LEU A 39 1.20 1.62 11.38
CA LEU A 39 0.06 0.96 12.00
C LEU A 39 0.48 0.42 13.38
N GLN A 40 -0.19 0.86 14.43
CA GLN A 40 0.04 0.40 15.80
C GLN A 40 -1.26 -0.23 16.29
N THR A 41 -1.53 -1.46 15.90
CA THR A 41 -2.74 -2.15 16.32
C THR A 41 -2.45 -3.19 17.40
N ARG A 42 -3.45 -3.49 18.24
CA ARG A 42 -3.39 -4.62 19.16
C ARG A 42 -3.64 -5.95 18.44
N GLU A 43 -4.25 -5.89 17.26
CA GLU A 43 -4.54 -7.03 16.41
C GLU A 43 -3.34 -7.33 15.51
N SER A 44 -3.16 -8.59 15.15
CA SER A 44 -2.07 -8.99 14.27
C SER A 44 -2.29 -8.47 12.85
N ALA A 45 -1.20 -8.21 12.11
CA ALA A 45 -1.26 -7.83 10.69
C ALA A 45 -2.08 -8.85 9.88
N ARG A 46 -1.91 -10.16 10.15
CA ARG A 46 -2.67 -11.23 9.52
C ARG A 46 -4.17 -11.09 9.72
N GLN A 47 -4.61 -10.81 10.95
CA GLN A 47 -6.02 -10.68 11.27
C GLN A 47 -6.65 -9.51 10.50
N ILE A 48 -6.05 -8.32 10.60
CA ILE A 48 -6.55 -7.11 9.94
C ILE A 48 -6.62 -7.30 8.43
N LEU A 49 -5.52 -7.77 7.81
CA LEU A 49 -5.48 -8.00 6.38
C LEU A 49 -6.49 -9.07 5.92
N SER A 50 -6.78 -10.07 6.75
CA SER A 50 -7.79 -11.08 6.43
C SER A 50 -9.20 -10.54 6.50
N GLU A 51 -9.48 -9.62 7.43
CA GLU A 51 -10.79 -8.97 7.57
C GLU A 51 -11.04 -7.96 6.44
N ASP A 52 -10.05 -7.12 6.13
CA ASP A 52 -10.21 -6.06 5.14
C ASP A 52 -10.04 -6.55 3.71
N PHE A 53 -9.28 -7.64 3.51
CA PHE A 53 -9.04 -8.26 2.18
C PHE A 53 -9.35 -9.76 2.16
N PRO A 54 -10.61 -10.18 2.40
CA PRO A 54 -10.99 -11.58 2.61
C PRO A 54 -10.81 -12.49 1.38
N LYS A 55 -10.57 -11.89 0.21
CA LYS A 55 -10.28 -12.66 -1.02
C LYS A 55 -8.85 -13.16 -1.11
N HIS A 56 -8.00 -12.76 -0.17
CA HIS A 56 -6.58 -13.10 -0.13
C HIS A 56 -6.25 -13.95 1.08
N THR A 57 -5.33 -14.90 0.88
CA THR A 57 -4.71 -15.64 1.97
C THR A 57 -3.47 -14.91 2.44
N TRP A 58 -3.25 -14.91 3.76
CA TRP A 58 -2.14 -14.24 4.42
C TRP A 58 -1.37 -15.26 5.26
N PRO A 59 -0.49 -16.07 4.65
CA PRO A 59 0.36 -17.01 5.39
C PRO A 59 1.52 -16.26 6.05
N ILE A 60 1.19 -15.44 7.03
CA ILE A 60 2.12 -14.59 7.76
C ILE A 60 1.83 -14.64 9.25
N SER A 61 2.83 -14.30 10.07
CA SER A 61 2.71 -13.97 11.48
C SER A 61 3.71 -12.86 11.84
N GLY A 62 3.94 -12.61 13.12
CA GLY A 62 4.80 -11.52 13.56
C GLY A 62 4.11 -10.16 13.52
N GLY A 63 4.87 -9.10 13.23
CA GLY A 63 4.40 -7.73 13.27
C GLY A 63 4.05 -7.14 11.91
N TRP A 64 4.15 -5.81 11.82
CA TRP A 64 3.88 -5.05 10.59
C TRP A 64 5.13 -4.82 9.73
N GLY A 65 6.31 -5.25 10.20
CA GLY A 65 7.55 -5.17 9.43
C GLY A 65 8.15 -3.77 9.33
N TYR A 66 7.85 -2.87 10.26
CA TYR A 66 8.47 -1.54 10.24
C TYR A 66 9.91 -1.56 10.72
N THR A 67 10.25 -2.48 11.61
CA THR A 67 11.61 -2.71 12.12
C THR A 67 11.96 -4.19 12.03
N GLN A 68 13.23 -4.52 12.19
CA GLN A 68 13.67 -5.90 12.22
C GLN A 68 13.07 -6.70 13.40
N GLU A 69 12.86 -6.05 14.52
CA GLU A 69 12.24 -6.63 15.73
C GLU A 69 10.75 -6.90 15.55
N ASP A 70 10.10 -6.10 14.68
CA ASP A 70 8.69 -6.20 14.30
C ASP A 70 8.51 -6.87 12.93
N ALA A 71 9.47 -7.69 12.52
CA ALA A 71 9.45 -8.31 11.20
C ALA A 71 8.20 -9.17 10.97
N VAL A 72 7.68 -9.12 9.76
CA VAL A 72 6.66 -10.07 9.26
C VAL A 72 7.33 -11.42 9.09
N VAL A 73 6.80 -12.45 9.73
CA VAL A 73 7.25 -13.84 9.54
C VAL A 73 6.50 -14.45 8.37
N LEU A 74 7.21 -14.88 7.35
CA LEU A 74 6.62 -15.53 6.18
C LEU A 74 6.44 -17.03 6.41
N GLU A 75 5.18 -17.49 6.34
CA GLU A 75 4.80 -18.88 6.59
C GLU A 75 4.68 -19.70 5.28
N VAL A 76 5.63 -19.49 4.38
CA VAL A 76 5.73 -20.21 3.09
C VAL A 76 7.00 -21.05 3.04
N ASP A 77 7.04 -22.04 2.13
CA ASP A 77 8.09 -23.05 2.11
C ASP A 77 9.12 -22.86 0.98
N ASN A 78 8.88 -21.93 0.06
CA ASN A 78 9.81 -21.64 -1.04
C ASN A 78 10.03 -20.15 -1.23
N GLU A 79 11.19 -19.82 -1.82
CA GLU A 79 11.64 -18.45 -2.01
C GLU A 79 10.74 -17.65 -2.96
N GLY A 80 10.24 -18.26 -4.03
CA GLY A 80 9.40 -17.57 -5.02
C GLY A 80 8.09 -17.07 -4.42
N ASP A 81 7.42 -17.91 -3.62
CA ASP A 81 6.21 -17.53 -2.90
C ASP A 81 6.53 -16.49 -1.81
N GLY A 82 7.70 -16.58 -1.17
CA GLY A 82 8.17 -15.63 -0.18
C GLY A 82 8.30 -14.23 -0.75
N VAL A 83 9.05 -14.07 -1.82
CA VAL A 83 9.25 -12.78 -2.49
C VAL A 83 7.93 -12.18 -2.98
N ALA A 84 7.06 -13.00 -3.57
CA ALA A 84 5.74 -12.54 -4.00
C ALA A 84 4.88 -12.05 -2.83
N LEU A 85 4.96 -12.72 -1.68
CA LEU A 85 4.22 -12.38 -0.47
C LEU A 85 4.75 -11.08 0.17
N GLU A 86 6.07 -10.83 0.15
CA GLU A 86 6.68 -9.58 0.63
C GLU A 86 6.11 -8.35 -0.07
N TYR A 87 6.13 -8.34 -1.40
CA TYR A 87 5.60 -7.23 -2.18
C TYR A 87 4.08 -7.09 -2.03
N LYS A 88 3.37 -8.21 -2.04
CA LYS A 88 1.93 -8.22 -1.77
C LYS A 88 1.61 -7.64 -0.39
N PHE A 89 2.37 -8.01 0.63
CA PHE A 89 2.18 -7.48 1.98
C PHE A 89 2.40 -5.95 2.02
N LEU A 90 3.49 -5.45 1.43
CA LEU A 90 3.78 -4.00 1.38
C LEU A 90 2.70 -3.22 0.63
N GLU A 91 2.18 -3.77 -0.46
CA GLU A 91 1.07 -3.19 -1.22
C GLU A 91 -0.17 -3.03 -0.34
N TYR A 92 -0.58 -4.10 0.34
CA TYR A 92 -1.79 -4.10 1.15
C TYR A 92 -1.64 -3.33 2.45
N ARG A 93 -0.46 -3.35 3.08
CA ARG A 93 -0.14 -2.43 4.17
C ARG A 93 -0.27 -0.98 3.73
N SER A 94 0.16 -0.64 2.53
CA SER A 94 0.02 0.72 1.99
C SER A 94 -1.45 1.11 1.78
N TYR A 95 -2.34 0.18 1.44
CA TYR A 95 -3.78 0.44 1.40
C TYR A 95 -4.34 0.67 2.81
N GLU A 96 -3.93 -0.10 3.80
CA GLU A 96 -4.29 0.15 5.20
C GLU A 96 -3.87 1.55 5.63
N GLU A 97 -2.59 1.88 5.46
CA GLU A 97 -2.01 3.16 5.82
C GLU A 97 -2.61 4.34 5.05
N GLY A 98 -2.89 4.15 3.79
CA GLY A 98 -3.29 5.24 2.88
C GLY A 98 -4.80 5.44 2.75
N ILE A 99 -5.62 4.43 3.07
CA ILE A 99 -7.08 4.48 2.86
C ILE A 99 -7.84 4.14 4.15
N ILE A 100 -7.62 2.91 4.67
CA ILE A 100 -8.52 2.34 5.68
C ILE A 100 -8.37 3.06 7.02
N PHE A 101 -7.14 3.31 7.43
CA PHE A 101 -6.84 4.00 8.68
C PHE A 101 -6.77 5.52 8.56
N ARG A 102 -7.08 6.08 7.40
CA ARG A 102 -7.14 7.54 7.23
C ARG A 102 -8.56 8.06 7.41
N PRO A 103 -8.72 9.21 8.11
CA PRO A 103 -10.00 9.87 8.19
C PRO A 103 -10.50 10.31 6.80
N LYS A 104 -11.81 10.47 6.67
CA LYS A 104 -12.44 11.02 5.47
C LYS A 104 -11.83 12.40 5.14
N GLY A 105 -11.54 12.65 3.88
CA GLY A 105 -10.88 13.88 3.41
C GLY A 105 -9.35 13.83 3.43
N TYR A 106 -8.76 12.76 3.98
CA TYR A 106 -7.30 12.56 4.00
C TYR A 106 -6.86 11.26 3.32
N LYS A 107 -7.81 10.52 2.77
CA LYS A 107 -7.51 9.26 2.07
C LYS A 107 -6.71 9.52 0.81
N LEU A 108 -5.90 8.51 0.45
CA LEU A 108 -5.19 8.51 -0.81
C LEU A 108 -5.93 7.62 -1.80
N GLU A 109 -5.82 7.96 -3.09
CA GLU A 109 -6.45 7.24 -4.18
C GLU A 109 -5.46 6.99 -5.33
N GLY A 110 -5.81 6.07 -6.24
CA GLY A 110 -5.04 5.84 -7.45
C GLY A 110 -3.64 5.26 -7.22
N PHE A 111 -3.51 4.39 -6.22
CA PHE A 111 -2.24 3.76 -5.86
C PHE A 111 -1.54 3.10 -7.03
N ARG A 112 -0.23 3.29 -7.10
CA ARG A 112 0.71 2.58 -7.97
C ARG A 112 1.92 2.19 -7.16
N PHE A 113 2.41 0.99 -7.42
CA PHE A 113 3.53 0.40 -6.72
C PHE A 113 4.66 0.12 -7.70
N LYS A 114 5.88 0.41 -7.27
CA LYS A 114 7.10 0.08 -8.00
C LYS A 114 8.07 -0.59 -7.04
N MET A 115 8.48 -1.79 -7.37
CA MET A 115 9.52 -2.52 -6.64
C MET A 115 10.78 -1.68 -6.50
N GLY A 116 11.34 -1.67 -5.30
CA GLY A 116 12.55 -0.95 -4.96
C GLY A 116 13.74 -1.90 -4.78
N LYS A 117 14.48 -1.71 -3.68
CA LYS A 117 15.66 -2.50 -3.32
C LYS A 117 15.26 -3.66 -2.40
N GLN A 118 16.07 -4.71 -2.44
CA GLN A 118 16.02 -5.83 -1.51
C GLN A 118 17.41 -6.10 -0.96
N ALA A 119 17.52 -6.41 0.33
CA ALA A 119 18.78 -6.75 0.97
C ALA A 119 18.58 -7.84 2.03
N LEU A 120 19.44 -8.85 1.98
CA LEU A 120 19.46 -9.96 2.93
C LEU A 120 20.28 -9.60 4.17
N TYR A 121 19.72 -9.81 5.34
CA TYR A 121 20.38 -9.65 6.63
C TYR A 121 20.35 -10.94 7.43
N LYS A 122 21.46 -11.26 8.14
CA LYS A 122 21.52 -12.38 9.07
C LYS A 122 21.82 -11.87 10.47
N LYS A 123 21.01 -12.25 11.47
CA LYS A 123 21.16 -11.85 12.86
C LYS A 123 20.65 -12.97 13.77
N ASN A 124 21.46 -13.40 14.72
CA ASN A 124 21.09 -14.39 15.75
C ASN A 124 20.51 -15.70 15.18
N GLY A 125 21.08 -16.20 14.08
CA GLY A 125 20.65 -17.44 13.41
C GLY A 125 19.37 -17.31 12.59
N LYS A 126 18.82 -16.11 12.46
CA LYS A 126 17.69 -15.78 11.60
C LYS A 126 18.15 -15.08 10.32
N SER A 127 17.38 -15.24 9.26
CA SER A 127 17.53 -14.55 7.99
C SER A 127 16.36 -13.59 7.78
N TYR A 128 16.68 -12.37 7.38
CA TYR A 128 15.70 -11.33 7.14
C TYR A 128 15.91 -10.71 5.76
N ASP A 129 14.83 -10.47 5.07
CA ASP A 129 14.81 -9.57 3.92
C ASP A 129 14.33 -8.19 4.34
N TRP A 130 15.09 -7.19 3.91
CA TRP A 130 14.69 -5.79 3.94
C TRP A 130 14.32 -5.37 2.53
N VAL A 131 13.08 -4.97 2.34
CA VAL A 131 12.52 -4.65 1.03
C VAL A 131 12.04 -3.22 1.01
N THR A 132 12.28 -2.50 -0.09
CA THR A 132 11.71 -1.18 -0.33
C THR A 132 10.74 -1.21 -1.50
N MET A 133 9.74 -0.35 -1.45
CA MET A 133 8.78 -0.16 -2.53
C MET A 133 8.41 1.32 -2.63
N THR A 134 8.44 1.87 -3.85
CA THR A 134 7.91 3.21 -4.09
C THR A 134 6.40 3.13 -4.28
N VAL A 135 5.68 3.85 -3.44
CA VAL A 135 4.23 4.03 -3.53
C VAL A 135 3.96 5.38 -4.16
N SER A 136 3.05 5.44 -5.10
CA SER A 136 2.55 6.69 -5.67
C SER A 136 1.03 6.71 -5.61
N ALA A 137 0.48 7.84 -5.22
CA ALA A 137 -0.96 8.03 -5.07
C ALA A 137 -1.33 9.51 -5.28
N TYR A 138 -2.58 9.85 -5.07
CA TYR A 138 -3.11 11.20 -5.12
C TYR A 138 -3.97 11.47 -3.89
N THR A 139 -4.16 12.75 -3.53
CA THR A 139 -5.23 13.11 -2.59
C THR A 139 -6.60 12.82 -3.21
N GLU A 140 -7.65 12.69 -2.38
CA GLU A 140 -9.04 12.53 -2.87
C GLU A 140 -9.43 13.66 -3.83
N GLU A 141 -9.01 14.90 -3.54
CA GLU A 141 -9.29 16.08 -4.36
C GLU A 141 -8.57 16.02 -5.72
N ASP A 142 -7.27 15.78 -5.71
CA ASP A 142 -6.48 15.69 -6.94
C ASP A 142 -6.91 14.50 -7.80
N PHE A 143 -7.25 13.36 -7.21
CA PHE A 143 -7.75 12.21 -7.93
C PHE A 143 -9.10 12.50 -8.61
N LYS A 144 -10.01 13.19 -7.90
CA LYS A 144 -11.28 13.64 -8.46
C LYS A 144 -11.07 14.62 -9.62
N LEU A 145 -10.11 15.55 -9.49
CA LEU A 145 -9.77 16.49 -10.56
C LEU A 145 -9.27 15.75 -11.79
N LEU A 146 -8.33 14.80 -11.63
CA LEU A 146 -7.81 13.97 -12.73
C LEU A 146 -8.90 13.14 -13.40
N LYS A 147 -9.82 12.59 -12.61
CA LYS A 147 -10.95 11.82 -13.10
C LYS A 147 -11.89 12.69 -13.95
N ASN A 148 -12.25 13.87 -13.45
CA ASN A 148 -13.13 14.81 -14.15
C ASN A 148 -12.47 15.31 -15.45
N ASP A 149 -11.17 15.58 -15.44
CA ASP A 149 -10.41 15.97 -16.63
C ASP A 149 -10.41 14.85 -17.68
N PHE A 150 -10.21 13.61 -17.27
CA PHE A 150 -10.25 12.44 -18.15
C PHE A 150 -11.64 12.19 -18.74
N GLU A 151 -12.68 12.22 -17.91
CA GLU A 151 -14.08 12.02 -18.34
C GLU A 151 -14.57 13.17 -19.23
N GLY A 152 -14.26 14.42 -18.86
CA GLY A 152 -14.64 15.62 -19.61
C GLY A 152 -14.01 15.69 -21.01
N ASN A 153 -12.88 15.02 -21.22
CA ASN A 153 -12.20 14.94 -22.52
C ASN A 153 -12.40 13.58 -23.22
N ASN A 154 -13.43 12.84 -22.84
CA ASN A 154 -13.73 11.51 -23.39
C ASN A 154 -12.52 10.57 -23.42
N GLY A 155 -11.72 10.57 -22.35
CA GLY A 155 -10.51 9.75 -22.23
C GLY A 155 -9.40 10.10 -23.22
N TYR A 156 -9.45 11.27 -23.82
CA TYR A 156 -8.50 11.76 -24.85
C TYR A 156 -8.39 10.87 -26.10
N ILE A 157 -9.45 10.11 -26.40
CA ILE A 157 -9.46 9.14 -27.50
C ILE A 157 -9.26 9.81 -28.86
N ASN A 158 -9.75 11.05 -29.03
CA ASN A 158 -9.72 11.78 -30.30
C ASN A 158 -8.63 12.86 -30.37
N ASP A 159 -7.73 12.92 -29.40
CA ASP A 159 -6.65 13.90 -29.36
C ASP A 159 -5.28 13.21 -29.43
N PRO A 160 -4.65 13.09 -30.61
CA PRO A 160 -3.34 12.48 -30.77
C PRO A 160 -2.21 13.18 -30.00
N GLY A 161 -2.37 14.47 -29.70
CA GLY A 161 -1.47 15.26 -28.85
C GLY A 161 -1.92 15.32 -27.38
N GLY A 162 -3.13 14.89 -27.09
CA GLY A 162 -3.81 15.08 -25.82
C GLY A 162 -3.30 14.25 -24.65
N LEU A 163 -2.54 13.20 -24.92
CA LEU A 163 -1.93 12.39 -23.84
C LEU A 163 -0.84 13.13 -23.05
N LYS A 164 -0.22 14.17 -23.63
CA LYS A 164 0.86 14.91 -22.96
C LYS A 164 0.32 15.73 -21.78
N ARG A 165 -0.77 16.48 -21.99
CA ARG A 165 -1.40 17.30 -20.94
C ARG A 165 -1.89 16.47 -19.75
N PRO A 166 -2.66 15.39 -19.89
CA PRO A 166 -3.07 14.56 -18.75
C PRO A 166 -1.89 13.87 -18.06
N GLN A 167 -0.82 13.56 -18.79
CA GLN A 167 0.40 13.02 -18.16
C GLN A 167 1.10 14.07 -17.30
N GLU A 168 1.26 15.31 -17.79
CA GLU A 168 1.85 16.42 -17.05
C GLU A 168 1.02 16.74 -15.81
N LEU A 169 -0.30 16.85 -15.94
CA LEU A 169 -1.22 17.09 -14.83
C LEU A 169 -1.11 15.96 -13.78
N SER A 170 -1.17 14.71 -14.22
CA SER A 170 -1.02 13.54 -13.36
C SER A 170 0.34 13.54 -12.63
N GLN A 171 1.43 13.91 -13.31
CA GLN A 171 2.74 13.98 -12.68
C GLN A 171 2.83 15.10 -11.64
N SER A 172 2.27 16.27 -11.92
CA SER A 172 2.30 17.42 -11.02
C SER A 172 1.50 17.21 -9.73
N LYS A 173 0.47 16.35 -9.77
CA LYS A 173 -0.42 16.03 -8.65
C LYS A 173 -0.03 14.78 -7.88
N ARG A 174 0.89 14.00 -8.43
CA ARG A 174 1.30 12.72 -7.84
C ARG A 174 2.12 12.92 -6.59
N ILE A 175 1.70 12.25 -5.55
CA ILE A 175 2.44 12.05 -4.32
C ILE A 175 3.23 10.75 -4.46
N SER A 176 4.53 10.77 -4.13
CA SER A 176 5.36 9.57 -4.14
C SER A 176 6.20 9.50 -2.88
N TYR A 177 6.24 8.32 -2.27
CA TYR A 177 7.01 8.03 -1.06
C TYR A 177 7.54 6.60 -1.08
N GLU A 178 8.58 6.34 -0.32
CA GLU A 178 9.14 5.01 -0.16
C GLU A 178 8.59 4.36 1.11
N VAL A 179 8.16 3.12 0.99
CA VAL A 179 7.85 2.24 2.12
C VAL A 179 8.92 1.16 2.24
N THR A 180 9.19 0.75 3.45
CA THR A 180 10.15 -0.32 3.75
C THR A 180 9.46 -1.43 4.52
N GLY A 181 9.90 -2.67 4.34
CA GLY A 181 9.43 -3.82 5.11
C GLY A 181 10.57 -4.72 5.53
N TRP A 182 10.47 -5.26 6.74
CA TRP A 182 11.32 -6.31 7.27
C TRP A 182 10.56 -7.62 7.31
N PHE A 183 11.14 -8.67 6.73
CA PHE A 183 10.55 -9.99 6.63
C PHE A 183 11.47 -11.05 7.21
N ASP A 184 11.00 -11.85 8.16
CA ASP A 184 11.71 -13.05 8.64
C ASP A 184 11.48 -14.19 7.64
N ILE A 185 12.51 -14.50 6.87
CA ILE A 185 12.54 -15.51 5.82
C ILE A 185 13.28 -16.77 6.25
N THR A 186 13.52 -16.94 7.54
CA THR A 186 14.34 -18.04 8.09
C THR A 186 13.83 -19.40 7.66
N ARG A 187 12.51 -19.54 7.45
CA ARG A 187 11.88 -20.81 7.09
C ARG A 187 12.37 -21.38 5.75
N PHE A 188 12.60 -20.54 4.75
CA PHE A 188 13.01 -20.99 3.41
C PHE A 188 14.43 -20.56 3.02
N SER A 189 15.08 -19.70 3.79
CA SER A 189 16.45 -19.26 3.52
C SER A 189 17.55 -20.23 3.97
N ARG A 190 17.19 -21.38 4.57
CA ARG A 190 18.13 -22.35 5.15
C ARG A 190 18.71 -23.36 4.15
N LYS A 191 18.51 -23.17 2.85
CA LYS A 191 19.06 -24.06 1.82
C LYS A 191 20.40 -23.56 1.32
#